data_bbf5fc8385f013cd561d8bfb488c1d7d
#
_entry.id   bbf5fc8385f013cd561d8bfb488c1d7d
#
_cell.length_a   1.000
_cell.length_b   1.000
_cell.length_c   1.000
_cell.angle_alpha   90.00
_cell.angle_beta   90.00
_cell.angle_gamma   90.00
#
_symmetry.space_group_name_H-M   'P 1'
#
loop_
_entity.id
_entity.type
_entity.pdbx_description
1 polymer ?
#
loop_
_entity_poly.entity_id
_entity_poly.type
_entity_poly.pdbx_seq_one_letter_code
_entity_poly.pdbx_strand_id
1 'polypeptide(L)'
;SVITNDTLIADAVGHSFASEETYAKEYVLAGYETARKTGIGRACFSARILNTFAEPDKTKIASYVLGAVLQNDMEAVKNSSALKCDADTTVVIYGKNPLREALMDLFAKENFFRHVTEFIPKDSVPTSAKGALHIVSLTEKNK
;
A
#
# COMPACT_ATOMS: atom_id res chain seq x y z
N SER A 1 5.69 10.51 6.08
CA SER A 1 6.73 9.84 5.26
C SER A 1 7.63 10.88 4.59
N VAL A 2 8.79 10.48 4.09
CA VAL A 2 9.69 11.39 3.36
C VAL A 2 8.97 12.03 2.18
N ILE A 3 8.18 11.27 1.42
CA ILE A 3 7.43 11.80 0.27
C ILE A 3 6.44 12.89 0.68
N THR A 4 5.74 12.73 1.79
CA THR A 4 4.69 13.66 2.23
C THR A 4 5.20 14.86 3.02
N ASN A 5 6.43 14.81 3.54
CA ASN A 5 6.96 15.85 4.41
C ASN A 5 8.17 16.59 3.83
N ASP A 6 9.03 15.89 3.10
CA ASP A 6 10.38 16.36 2.78
C ASP A 6 10.64 16.49 1.27
N THR A 7 9.61 16.42 0.43
CA THR A 7 9.75 16.50 -1.02
C THR A 7 8.91 17.63 -1.63
N LEU A 8 9.20 17.96 -2.90
CA LEU A 8 8.46 18.94 -3.68
C LEU A 8 6.98 18.57 -3.93
N ILE A 9 6.59 17.33 -3.65
CA ILE A 9 5.20 16.88 -3.73
C ILE A 9 4.45 17.04 -2.41
N ALA A 10 5.14 17.38 -1.32
CA ALA A 10 4.53 17.56 0.00
C ALA A 10 3.36 18.55 -0.02
N ASP A 11 3.52 19.68 -0.71
CA ASP A 11 2.46 20.67 -0.85
C ASP A 11 1.24 20.13 -1.62
N ALA A 12 1.48 19.29 -2.64
CA ALA A 12 0.41 18.70 -3.44
C ALA A 12 -0.47 17.72 -2.63
N VAL A 13 0.11 17.03 -1.63
CA VAL A 13 -0.62 16.13 -0.74
C VAL A 13 -1.00 16.76 0.61
N GLY A 14 -0.76 18.07 0.77
CA GLY A 14 -1.10 18.80 2.00
C GLY A 14 -0.31 18.35 3.22
N HIS A 15 0.94 17.91 3.04
CA HIS A 15 1.80 17.36 4.09
C HIS A 15 1.18 16.20 4.87
N SER A 16 0.21 15.51 4.27
CA SER A 16 -0.51 14.41 4.91
C SER A 16 -0.46 13.15 4.04
N PHE A 17 -0.62 12.02 4.71
CA PHE A 17 -0.81 10.75 4.04
C PHE A 17 -2.30 10.46 3.86
N ALA A 18 -2.65 9.58 2.92
CA ALA A 18 -4.03 9.15 2.79
C ALA A 18 -4.52 8.51 4.10
N SER A 19 -5.76 8.84 4.50
CA SER A 19 -6.42 8.25 5.67
C SER A 19 -7.62 7.42 5.25
N GLU A 20 -8.19 6.63 6.16
CA GLU A 20 -9.39 5.83 5.89
C GLU A 20 -10.57 6.71 5.44
N GLU A 21 -10.74 7.88 6.08
CA GLU A 21 -11.82 8.81 5.79
C GLU A 21 -11.66 9.53 4.45
N THR A 22 -10.43 9.65 3.96
CA THR A 22 -10.07 10.37 2.73
C THR A 22 -9.62 9.46 1.60
N TYR A 23 -9.76 8.15 1.77
CA TYR A 23 -9.38 7.17 0.78
C TYR A 23 -10.18 7.34 -0.51
N ALA A 24 -9.49 7.49 -1.62
CA ALA A 24 -10.07 7.62 -2.94
C ALA A 24 -9.54 6.54 -3.88
N LYS A 25 -10.27 5.43 -3.99
CA LYS A 25 -9.91 4.25 -4.78
C LYS A 25 -9.48 4.58 -6.20
N GLU A 26 -10.25 5.42 -6.89
CA GLU A 26 -9.97 5.79 -8.29
C GLU A 26 -8.60 6.45 -8.44
N TYR A 27 -8.22 7.28 -7.47
CA TYR A 27 -6.92 7.96 -7.46
C TYR A 27 -5.78 7.00 -7.10
N VAL A 28 -5.99 6.05 -6.19
CA VAL A 28 -5.03 4.97 -5.92
C VAL A 28 -4.76 4.18 -7.19
N LEU A 29 -5.80 3.76 -7.90
CA LEU A 29 -5.66 3.01 -9.15
C LEU A 29 -4.98 3.84 -10.24
N ALA A 30 -5.29 5.12 -10.36
CA ALA A 30 -4.65 6.02 -11.32
C ALA A 30 -3.17 6.23 -11.03
N GLY A 31 -2.80 6.43 -9.76
CA GLY A 31 -1.40 6.55 -9.33
C GLY A 31 -0.60 5.29 -9.60
N TYR A 32 -1.18 4.14 -9.28
CA TYR A 32 -0.61 2.82 -9.57
C TYR A 32 -0.33 2.64 -11.07
N GLU A 33 -1.32 2.90 -11.92
CA GLU A 33 -1.17 2.78 -13.37
C GLU A 33 -0.13 3.74 -13.95
N THR A 34 -0.09 4.97 -13.45
CA THR A 34 0.91 5.94 -13.88
C THR A 34 2.33 5.48 -13.51
N ALA A 35 2.51 5.02 -12.27
CA ALA A 35 3.81 4.51 -11.81
C ALA A 35 4.25 3.28 -12.60
N ARG A 36 3.32 2.37 -12.90
CA ARG A 36 3.58 1.18 -13.73
C ARG A 36 4.06 1.53 -15.14
N LYS A 37 3.50 2.59 -15.74
CA LYS A 37 3.85 3.02 -17.11
C LYS A 37 5.10 3.90 -17.17
N THR A 38 5.34 4.72 -16.17
CA THR A 38 6.33 5.81 -16.24
C THR A 38 7.38 5.77 -15.14
N GLY A 39 7.25 4.87 -14.16
CA GLY A 39 8.06 4.80 -12.96
C GLY A 39 7.57 5.73 -11.85
N ILE A 40 7.94 5.39 -10.61
CA ILE A 40 7.46 6.09 -9.40
C ILE A 40 7.84 7.57 -9.38
N GLY A 41 9.07 7.92 -9.78
CA GLY A 41 9.52 9.32 -9.80
C GLY A 41 8.66 10.20 -10.70
N ARG A 42 8.34 9.73 -11.90
CA ARG A 42 7.47 10.44 -12.84
C ARG A 42 6.03 10.52 -12.33
N ALA A 43 5.51 9.43 -11.75
CA ALA A 43 4.17 9.41 -11.17
C ALA A 43 4.05 10.42 -10.01
N CYS A 44 5.02 10.47 -9.11
CA CYS A 44 5.05 11.44 -8.02
C CYS A 44 5.12 12.89 -8.52
N PHE A 45 5.91 13.16 -9.55
CA PHE A 45 5.93 14.49 -10.19
C PHE A 45 4.58 14.84 -10.83
N SER A 46 3.92 13.85 -11.45
CA SER A 46 2.58 14.03 -12.03
C SER A 46 1.52 14.39 -10.97
N ALA A 47 1.69 13.94 -9.72
CA ALA A 47 0.81 14.33 -8.62
C ALA A 47 0.78 15.84 -8.39
N ARG A 48 1.93 16.52 -8.50
CA ARG A 48 2.03 17.98 -8.39
C ARG A 48 1.30 18.67 -9.54
N ILE A 49 1.49 18.18 -10.76
CA ILE A 49 0.81 18.74 -11.94
C ILE A 49 -0.71 18.55 -11.82
N LEU A 50 -1.14 17.36 -11.41
CA LEU A 50 -2.55 17.04 -11.20
C LEU A 50 -3.18 17.98 -10.18
N ASN A 51 -2.54 18.22 -9.04
CA ASN A 51 -3.02 19.15 -8.01
C ASN A 51 -3.10 20.60 -8.51
N THR A 52 -2.11 21.04 -9.30
CA THR A 52 -2.04 22.41 -9.77
C THR A 52 -3.10 22.73 -10.83
N PHE A 53 -3.39 21.79 -11.73
CA PHE A 53 -4.17 22.08 -12.94
C PHE A 53 -5.50 21.35 -13.05
N ALA A 54 -5.71 20.26 -12.31
CA ALA A 54 -6.88 19.41 -12.50
C ALA A 54 -7.64 19.04 -11.22
N GLU A 55 -6.96 18.79 -10.10
CA GLU A 55 -7.59 18.31 -8.88
C GLU A 55 -7.10 19.10 -7.65
N PRO A 56 -7.89 20.05 -7.16
CA PRO A 56 -7.50 20.87 -6.01
C PRO A 56 -7.56 20.11 -4.69
N ASP A 57 -8.26 18.95 -4.63
CA ASP A 57 -8.41 18.16 -3.41
C ASP A 57 -7.13 17.38 -3.11
N LYS A 58 -6.37 17.87 -2.14
CA LYS A 58 -5.11 17.27 -1.71
C LYS A 58 -5.25 15.87 -1.14
N THR A 59 -6.43 15.50 -0.62
CA THR A 59 -6.67 14.16 -0.07
C THR A 59 -6.74 13.12 -1.19
N LYS A 60 -7.31 13.47 -2.32
CA LYS A 60 -7.31 12.64 -3.53
C LYS A 60 -5.90 12.49 -4.10
N ILE A 61 -5.12 13.58 -4.10
CA ILE A 61 -3.72 13.51 -4.52
C ILE A 61 -2.89 12.62 -3.58
N ALA A 62 -3.15 12.65 -2.27
CA ALA A 62 -2.52 11.72 -1.33
C ALA A 62 -2.85 10.25 -1.65
N SER A 63 -4.08 9.95 -2.04
CA SER A 63 -4.48 8.62 -2.52
C SER A 63 -3.77 8.23 -3.82
N TYR A 64 -3.62 9.16 -4.75
CA TYR A 64 -2.85 8.93 -5.97
C TYR A 64 -1.37 8.59 -5.68
N VAL A 65 -0.72 9.35 -4.79
CA VAL A 65 0.67 9.07 -4.38
C VAL A 65 0.78 7.71 -3.67
N LEU A 66 -0.20 7.35 -2.83
CA LEU A 66 -0.25 6.02 -2.22
C LEU A 66 -0.23 4.92 -3.27
N GLY A 67 -1.06 5.02 -4.30
CA GLY A 67 -1.09 4.04 -5.39
C GLY A 67 0.24 3.95 -6.14
N ALA A 68 0.89 5.09 -6.39
CA ALA A 68 2.18 5.13 -7.08
C ALA A 68 3.30 4.46 -6.26
N VAL A 69 3.30 4.63 -4.93
CA VAL A 69 4.27 3.98 -4.04
C VAL A 69 4.04 2.47 -3.98
N LEU A 70 2.77 2.05 -3.80
CA LEU A 70 2.43 0.65 -3.70
C LEU A 70 2.72 -0.16 -4.97
N GLN A 71 2.73 0.49 -6.14
CA GLN A 71 3.11 -0.16 -7.38
C GLN A 71 4.52 -0.75 -7.30
N ASN A 72 5.46 0.01 -6.76
CA ASN A 72 6.84 -0.43 -6.60
C ASN A 72 6.96 -1.62 -5.63
N ASP A 73 6.19 -1.60 -4.53
CA ASP A 73 6.19 -2.68 -3.56
C ASP A 73 5.58 -3.96 -4.15
N MET A 74 4.49 -3.84 -4.91
CA MET A 74 3.87 -4.99 -5.57
C MET A 74 4.77 -5.62 -6.64
N GLU A 75 5.48 -4.84 -7.43
CA GLU A 75 6.49 -5.35 -8.37
C GLU A 75 7.63 -6.06 -7.63
N ALA A 76 8.08 -5.52 -6.50
CA ALA A 76 9.10 -6.15 -5.68
C ALA A 76 8.65 -7.52 -5.15
N VAL A 77 7.39 -7.66 -4.72
CA VAL A 77 6.82 -8.94 -4.27
C VAL A 77 6.75 -9.94 -5.42
N LYS A 78 6.21 -9.56 -6.58
CA LYS A 78 6.06 -10.44 -7.75
C LYS A 78 7.39 -10.94 -8.28
N ASN A 79 8.41 -10.08 -8.27
CA ASN A 79 9.72 -10.36 -8.85
C ASN A 79 10.76 -10.85 -7.82
N SER A 80 10.36 -11.06 -6.56
CA SER A 80 11.29 -11.48 -5.51
C SER A 80 11.77 -12.91 -5.71
N SER A 81 13.06 -13.07 -5.96
CA SER A 81 13.71 -14.39 -6.01
C SER A 81 13.73 -15.10 -4.66
N ALA A 82 13.66 -14.35 -3.56
CA ALA A 82 13.63 -14.89 -2.20
C ALA A 82 12.26 -15.45 -1.84
N LEU A 83 11.18 -14.75 -2.23
CA LEU A 83 9.81 -15.18 -1.94
C LEU A 83 9.31 -16.26 -2.91
N LYS A 84 9.81 -16.25 -4.15
CA LYS A 84 9.41 -17.21 -5.21
C LYS A 84 7.90 -17.34 -5.36
N CYS A 85 7.20 -16.21 -5.32
CA CYS A 85 5.75 -16.18 -5.45
C CYS A 85 5.32 -16.55 -6.87
N ASP A 86 4.23 -17.31 -6.97
CA ASP A 86 3.55 -17.66 -8.22
C ASP A 86 2.05 -17.36 -8.10
N ALA A 87 1.31 -17.64 -9.17
CA ALA A 87 -0.13 -17.39 -9.22
C ALA A 87 -0.93 -18.19 -8.18
N ASP A 88 -0.43 -19.32 -7.71
CA ASP A 88 -1.10 -20.18 -6.72
C ASP A 88 -0.71 -19.83 -5.28
N THR A 89 0.23 -18.90 -5.10
CA THR A 89 0.60 -18.38 -3.78
C THR A 89 -0.60 -17.67 -3.13
N THR A 90 -0.92 -18.07 -1.90
CA THR A 90 -1.96 -17.41 -1.12
C THR A 90 -1.40 -16.15 -0.46
N VAL A 91 -2.02 -15.01 -0.72
CA VAL A 91 -1.67 -13.72 -0.13
C VAL A 91 -2.66 -13.38 0.97
N VAL A 92 -2.16 -13.12 2.18
CA VAL A 92 -2.98 -12.64 3.30
C VAL A 92 -2.54 -11.22 3.63
N ILE A 93 -3.47 -10.27 3.45
CA ILE A 93 -3.22 -8.85 3.72
C ILE A 93 -3.76 -8.51 5.10
N TYR A 94 -2.92 -7.94 5.95
CA TYR A 94 -3.32 -7.45 7.26
C TYR A 94 -2.75 -6.06 7.52
N GLY A 95 -3.37 -5.33 8.42
CA GLY A 95 -2.93 -3.98 8.78
C GLY A 95 -4.12 -3.03 8.95
N LYS A 96 -3.79 -1.76 9.00
CA LYS A 96 -4.79 -0.68 9.13
C LYS A 96 -5.14 -0.11 7.77
N ASN A 97 -6.36 0.40 7.64
CA ASN A 97 -6.74 1.24 6.52
C ASN A 97 -5.98 2.61 6.59
N PRO A 98 -5.73 3.25 5.46
CA PRO A 98 -6.17 2.87 4.11
C PRO A 98 -5.23 1.88 3.39
N LEU A 99 -4.10 1.53 3.99
CA LEU A 99 -3.09 0.69 3.33
C LEU A 99 -3.64 -0.71 2.99
N ARG A 100 -4.36 -1.35 3.93
CA ARG A 100 -4.97 -2.66 3.69
C ARG A 100 -5.97 -2.60 2.54
N GLU A 101 -6.86 -1.60 2.56
CA GLU A 101 -7.88 -1.41 1.52
C GLU A 101 -7.23 -1.16 0.15
N ALA A 102 -6.22 -0.29 0.09
CA ALA A 102 -5.48 -0.02 -1.14
C ALA A 102 -4.82 -1.29 -1.70
N LEU A 103 -4.18 -2.09 -0.86
CA LEU A 103 -3.57 -3.36 -1.30
C LEU A 103 -4.62 -4.35 -1.81
N MET A 104 -5.78 -4.48 -1.15
CA MET A 104 -6.87 -5.33 -1.63
C MET A 104 -7.34 -4.89 -3.02
N ASP A 105 -7.58 -3.59 -3.21
CA ASP A 105 -7.99 -3.04 -4.50
C ASP A 105 -6.95 -3.26 -5.61
N LEU A 106 -5.67 -3.10 -5.29
CA LEU A 106 -4.59 -3.27 -6.26
C LEU A 106 -4.36 -4.74 -6.61
N PHE A 107 -4.41 -5.67 -5.64
CA PHE A 107 -4.31 -7.10 -5.94
C PHE A 107 -5.51 -7.60 -6.75
N ALA A 108 -6.71 -7.09 -6.47
CA ALA A 108 -7.88 -7.40 -7.27
C ALA A 108 -7.76 -6.90 -8.72
N LYS A 109 -7.17 -5.70 -8.92
CA LYS A 109 -6.90 -5.13 -10.25
C LYS A 109 -5.85 -5.92 -11.02
N GLU A 110 -4.74 -6.26 -10.39
CA GLU A 110 -3.64 -7.01 -11.01
C GLU A 110 -4.03 -8.45 -11.38
N ASN A 111 -4.86 -9.07 -10.54
CA ASN A 111 -5.33 -10.45 -10.73
C ASN A 111 -4.20 -11.47 -11.00
N PHE A 112 -3.03 -11.22 -10.41
CA PHE A 112 -1.87 -12.11 -10.54
C PHE A 112 -2.00 -13.31 -9.60
N PHE A 113 -2.36 -13.07 -8.34
CA PHE A 113 -2.57 -14.11 -7.34
C PHE A 113 -4.02 -14.58 -7.36
N ARG A 114 -4.26 -15.88 -7.40
CA ARG A 114 -5.62 -16.45 -7.39
C ARG A 114 -6.29 -16.36 -6.02
N HIS A 115 -5.51 -16.37 -4.96
CA HIS A 115 -5.99 -16.40 -3.58
C HIS A 115 -5.47 -15.20 -2.80
N VAL A 116 -6.26 -14.15 -2.75
CA VAL A 116 -5.98 -12.96 -1.95
C VAL A 116 -7.09 -12.81 -0.92
N THR A 117 -6.72 -12.69 0.35
CA THR A 117 -7.68 -12.50 1.44
C THR A 117 -7.18 -11.43 2.41
N GLU A 118 -8.09 -10.82 3.14
CA GLU A 118 -7.73 -9.91 4.22
C GLU A 118 -7.86 -10.60 5.59
N PHE A 119 -7.01 -10.21 6.51
CA PHE A 119 -7.11 -10.59 7.91
C PHE A 119 -7.39 -9.37 8.77
N ILE A 120 -8.55 -9.39 9.44
CA ILE A 120 -8.98 -8.37 10.39
C ILE A 120 -8.87 -8.97 11.80
N PRO A 121 -7.93 -8.49 12.64
CA PRO A 121 -7.82 -8.96 14.01
C PRO A 121 -9.12 -8.69 14.77
N LYS A 122 -9.65 -9.69 15.44
CA LYS A 122 -10.89 -9.57 16.26
C LYS A 122 -10.63 -8.90 17.60
N ASP A 123 -9.37 -8.81 18.02
CA ASP A 123 -8.99 -8.30 19.34
C ASP A 123 -8.12 -7.05 19.20
N SER A 124 -8.10 -6.23 20.24
CA SER A 124 -7.27 -5.03 20.36
C SER A 124 -5.76 -5.31 20.48
N VAL A 125 -5.36 -6.58 20.65
CA VAL A 125 -3.94 -6.95 20.77
C VAL A 125 -3.28 -6.98 19.39
N PRO A 126 -2.17 -6.25 19.18
CA PRO A 126 -1.45 -6.26 17.91
C PRO A 126 -1.05 -7.68 17.49
N THR A 127 -1.23 -8.01 16.22
CA THR A 127 -0.90 -9.34 15.66
C THR A 127 0.57 -9.70 15.86
N SER A 128 1.46 -8.71 15.79
CA SER A 128 2.89 -8.89 16.09
C SER A 128 3.15 -9.33 17.54
N ALA A 129 2.42 -8.78 18.50
CA ALA A 129 2.53 -9.18 19.90
C ALA A 129 2.02 -10.61 20.13
N LYS A 130 0.93 -11.02 19.47
CA LYS A 130 0.45 -12.42 19.49
C LYS A 130 1.47 -13.39 18.92
N GLY A 131 2.10 -13.03 17.81
CA GLY A 131 3.15 -13.82 17.18
C GLY A 131 4.36 -13.99 18.11
N ALA A 132 4.81 -12.93 18.77
CA ALA A 132 5.92 -12.98 19.72
C ALA A 132 5.60 -13.89 20.92
N LEU A 133 4.41 -13.77 21.51
CA LEU A 133 3.96 -14.63 22.61
C LEU A 133 3.90 -16.10 22.18
N HIS A 134 3.45 -16.37 20.98
CA HIS A 134 3.39 -17.75 20.45
C HIS A 134 4.79 -18.35 20.30
N ILE A 135 5.76 -17.62 19.77
CA ILE A 135 7.16 -18.06 19.65
C ILE A 135 7.75 -18.38 21.01
N VAL A 136 7.56 -17.51 22.01
CA VAL A 136 8.05 -17.75 23.39
C VAL A 136 7.44 -19.03 23.96
N SER A 137 6.14 -19.24 23.82
CA SER A 137 5.46 -20.45 24.31
C SER A 137 5.94 -21.73 23.67
N LEU A 138 6.31 -21.71 22.39
CA LEU A 138 6.90 -22.85 21.69
C LEU A 138 8.32 -23.15 22.18
N THR A 139 9.10 -22.12 22.47
CA THR A 139 10.48 -22.26 22.97
C THR A 139 10.50 -22.87 24.38
N GLU A 140 9.55 -22.52 25.24
CA GLU A 140 9.43 -23.06 26.60
C GLU A 140 9.01 -24.56 26.61
N LYS A 141 8.17 -24.97 25.66
CA LYS A 141 7.74 -26.39 25.54
C LYS A 141 8.84 -27.32 25.03
N ASN A 142 9.88 -26.78 24.42
CA ASN A 142 11.01 -27.57 23.89
C ASN A 142 12.24 -27.59 24.83
N LYS A 143 12.12 -27.07 26.04
CA LYS A 143 13.09 -27.20 27.12
C LYS A 143 12.62 -28.25 28.13
#